data_15eb4641598d2eaeaa076007ebdcafb8
#
_entry.id   15eb4641598d2eaeaa076007ebdcafb8
#
_cell.length_a   1.000
_cell.length_b   1.000
_cell.length_c   1.000
_cell.angle_alpha   90.00
_cell.angle_beta   90.00
_cell.angle_gamma   90.00
#
_symmetry.space_group_name_H-M   'P 1'
#
loop_
_entity.id
_entity.type
_entity.pdbx_description
1 polymer ?
#
loop_
_entity_poly.entity_id
_entity_poly.type
_entity_poly.pdbx_seq_one_letter_code
_entity_poly.pdbx_strand_id
1 'polypeptide(L)'
;MSRLKDFYNDEVKKAMVEKFGYKNQLEIPKLDKIVINMGVGEAKDNSKILDVAVKELETITGQKAVLTRAKNAIANFKIREGMPIGCKVTLRGERMYEFLDRLVNLALPRVRDFRGVSADSFDGRGNYALGIKEQIIFPEIEYDKIDKVRGMDIIFVTTAKTDEEARELLRLFNMPFKR
;
A
#
# COMPACT_ATOMS: atom_id res chain seq x y z
N MET A 1 -3.81 20.34 -5.58
CA MET A 1 -3.86 19.57 -4.31
C MET A 1 -4.65 18.28 -4.50
N SER A 2 -4.33 17.26 -3.68
CA SER A 2 -5.06 16.00 -3.71
C SER A 2 -6.45 16.13 -3.10
N ARG A 3 -7.46 15.57 -3.74
CA ARG A 3 -8.85 15.55 -3.25
C ARG A 3 -8.95 14.93 -1.84
N LEU A 4 -8.26 13.84 -1.58
CA LEU A 4 -8.31 13.17 -0.27
C LEU A 4 -7.56 13.93 0.81
N LYS A 5 -6.53 14.70 0.46
CA LYS A 5 -5.85 15.55 1.43
C LYS A 5 -6.78 16.65 1.94
N ASP A 6 -7.50 17.29 1.02
CA ASP A 6 -8.49 18.30 1.38
C ASP A 6 -9.64 17.68 2.18
N PHE A 7 -10.11 16.51 1.77
CA PHE A 7 -11.12 15.75 2.49
C PHE A 7 -10.69 15.40 3.92
N TYR A 8 -9.43 15.01 4.11
CA TYR A 8 -8.88 14.76 5.43
C TYR A 8 -8.95 16.00 6.32
N ASN A 9 -8.51 17.15 5.78
CA ASN A 9 -8.50 18.40 6.54
C ASN A 9 -9.91 18.89 6.88
N ASP A 10 -10.87 18.74 5.96
CA ASP A 10 -12.22 19.30 6.09
C ASP A 10 -13.19 18.39 6.83
N GLU A 11 -13.12 17.08 6.62
CA GLU A 11 -14.11 16.13 7.13
C GLU A 11 -13.54 15.09 8.11
N VAL A 12 -12.42 14.46 7.75
CA VAL A 12 -11.89 13.32 8.51
C VAL A 12 -11.43 13.74 9.91
N LYS A 13 -10.73 14.87 10.01
CA LYS A 13 -10.28 15.40 11.30
C LYS A 13 -11.44 15.64 12.25
N LYS A 14 -12.52 16.25 11.76
CA LYS A 14 -13.72 16.53 12.56
C LYS A 14 -14.37 15.23 13.06
N ALA A 15 -14.53 14.26 12.17
CA ALA A 15 -15.14 12.98 12.53
C ALA A 15 -14.30 12.21 13.56
N MET A 16 -12.98 12.25 13.45
CA MET A 16 -12.08 11.64 14.43
C MET A 16 -12.18 12.29 15.80
N VAL A 17 -12.23 13.63 15.86
CA VAL A 17 -12.41 14.37 17.12
C VAL A 17 -13.75 14.02 17.76
N GLU A 18 -14.82 13.95 17.00
CA GLU A 18 -16.15 13.59 17.52
C GLU A 18 -16.16 12.18 18.14
N LYS A 19 -15.48 11.24 17.49
CA LYS A 19 -15.47 9.85 17.95
C LYS A 19 -14.54 9.59 19.14
N PHE A 20 -13.33 10.17 19.11
CA PHE A 20 -12.28 9.86 20.09
C PHE A 20 -11.98 10.99 21.07
N GLY A 21 -12.49 12.20 20.83
CA GLY A 21 -12.39 13.32 21.77
C GLY A 21 -10.99 13.89 21.96
N TYR A 22 -10.22 14.02 20.90
CA TYR A 22 -8.86 14.61 20.96
C TYR A 22 -8.91 16.07 21.44
N LYS A 23 -8.04 16.40 22.38
CA LYS A 23 -7.93 17.75 22.93
C LYS A 23 -7.05 18.66 22.07
N ASN A 24 -6.05 18.09 21.42
CA ASN A 24 -5.10 18.82 20.59
C ASN A 24 -5.23 18.33 19.13
N GLN A 25 -5.25 19.26 18.20
CA GLN A 25 -5.32 18.91 16.76
C GLN A 25 -4.12 18.08 16.29
N LEU A 26 -2.97 18.20 16.94
CA LEU A 26 -1.79 17.42 16.63
C LEU A 26 -1.89 15.96 17.08
N GLU A 27 -2.83 15.65 17.97
CA GLU A 27 -3.09 14.26 18.40
C GLU A 27 -3.93 13.47 17.39
N ILE A 28 -4.61 14.15 16.47
CA ILE A 28 -5.49 13.51 15.50
C ILE A 28 -4.65 12.59 14.59
N PRO A 29 -4.99 11.29 14.49
CA PRO A 29 -4.27 10.38 13.61
C PRO A 29 -4.30 10.83 12.16
N LYS A 30 -3.20 10.63 11.48
CA LYS A 30 -3.06 10.91 10.04
C LYS A 30 -2.27 9.81 9.36
N LEU A 31 -2.40 9.71 8.05
CA LEU A 31 -1.54 8.86 7.25
C LEU A 31 -0.15 9.50 7.19
N ASP A 32 0.86 8.71 7.56
CA ASP A 32 2.26 9.11 7.47
C ASP A 32 2.83 8.77 6.10
N LYS A 33 2.70 7.49 5.71
CA LYS A 33 3.19 7.00 4.43
C LYS A 33 2.44 5.74 4.00
N ILE A 34 2.53 5.44 2.71
CA ILE A 34 2.08 4.16 2.16
C ILE A 34 3.30 3.51 1.51
N VAL A 35 3.62 2.30 1.93
CA VAL A 35 4.73 1.51 1.37
C VAL A 35 4.16 0.38 0.53
N ILE A 36 4.59 0.30 -0.71
CA ILE A 36 4.18 -0.77 -1.62
C ILE A 36 5.40 -1.62 -1.90
N ASN A 37 5.31 -2.91 -1.60
CA ASN A 37 6.39 -3.86 -1.77
C ASN A 37 5.98 -4.99 -2.71
N MET A 38 6.87 -5.33 -3.63
CA MET A 38 6.74 -6.51 -4.47
C MET A 38 7.92 -7.43 -4.22
N GLY A 39 7.64 -8.63 -3.71
CA GLY A 39 8.64 -9.68 -3.59
C GLY A 39 8.73 -10.43 -4.92
N VAL A 40 9.93 -10.49 -5.49
CA VAL A 40 10.19 -11.16 -6.77
C VAL A 40 11.27 -12.21 -6.57
N GLY A 41 10.88 -13.36 -6.01
CA GLY A 41 11.80 -14.48 -5.73
C GLY A 41 12.43 -15.06 -7.00
N GLU A 42 11.76 -14.96 -8.13
CA GLU A 42 12.26 -15.43 -9.41
C GLU A 42 13.46 -14.63 -9.94
N ALA A 43 13.69 -13.43 -9.39
CA ALA A 43 14.82 -12.58 -9.76
C ALA A 43 16.17 -13.23 -9.46
N LYS A 44 16.23 -14.21 -8.56
CA LYS A 44 17.42 -15.00 -8.28
C LYS A 44 17.91 -15.78 -9.51
N ASP A 45 16.98 -16.21 -10.35
CA ASP A 45 17.26 -16.99 -11.54
C ASP A 45 17.32 -16.11 -12.81
N ASN A 46 16.56 -15.03 -12.84
CA ASN A 46 16.47 -14.11 -13.98
C ASN A 46 16.23 -12.67 -13.53
N SER A 47 17.26 -11.84 -13.56
CA SER A 47 17.20 -10.44 -13.16
C SER A 47 16.27 -9.57 -14.02
N LYS A 48 16.00 -9.99 -15.26
CA LYS A 48 15.09 -9.24 -16.16
C LYS A 48 13.66 -9.22 -15.64
N ILE A 49 13.25 -10.27 -14.92
CA ILE A 49 11.92 -10.34 -14.29
C ILE A 49 11.77 -9.21 -13.27
N LEU A 50 12.81 -8.93 -12.51
CA LEU A 50 12.80 -7.84 -11.54
C LEU A 50 12.69 -6.48 -12.23
N ASP A 51 13.35 -6.27 -13.34
CA ASP A 51 13.26 -5.03 -14.11
C ASP A 51 11.83 -4.77 -14.58
N VAL A 52 11.13 -5.80 -15.02
CA VAL A 52 9.71 -5.72 -15.40
C VAL A 52 8.84 -5.35 -14.21
N ALA A 53 9.06 -6.00 -13.06
CA ALA A 53 8.31 -5.71 -11.84
C ALA A 53 8.54 -4.27 -11.35
N VAL A 54 9.77 -3.78 -11.42
CA VAL A 54 10.13 -2.39 -11.09
C VAL A 54 9.37 -1.41 -11.96
N LYS A 55 9.32 -1.63 -13.27
CA LYS A 55 8.60 -0.78 -14.22
C LYS A 55 7.09 -0.75 -13.95
N GLU A 56 6.51 -1.92 -13.67
CA GLU A 56 5.10 -2.01 -13.30
C GLU A 56 4.80 -1.20 -12.03
N LEU A 57 5.62 -1.35 -11.00
CA LEU A 57 5.45 -0.63 -9.75
C LEU A 57 5.61 0.88 -9.93
N GLU A 58 6.57 1.32 -10.73
CA GLU A 58 6.77 2.73 -11.07
C GLU A 58 5.57 3.30 -11.84
N THR A 59 4.98 2.51 -12.75
CA THR A 59 3.78 2.90 -13.49
C THR A 59 2.58 3.06 -12.57
N ILE A 60 2.40 2.15 -11.62
CA ILE A 60 1.29 2.19 -10.65
C ILE A 60 1.42 3.41 -9.72
N THR A 61 2.62 3.67 -9.21
CA THR A 61 2.83 4.69 -8.18
C THR A 61 3.21 6.06 -8.71
N GLY A 62 3.75 6.12 -9.93
CA GLY A 62 4.27 7.36 -10.50
C GLY A 62 5.59 7.82 -9.86
N GLN A 63 6.26 6.96 -9.10
CA GLN A 63 7.50 7.26 -8.40
C GLN A 63 8.52 6.17 -8.63
N LYS A 64 9.80 6.52 -8.65
CA LYS A 64 10.90 5.56 -8.84
C LYS A 64 10.93 4.54 -7.70
N ALA A 65 11.03 3.27 -8.06
CA ALA A 65 11.12 2.18 -7.10
C ALA A 65 12.57 1.93 -6.66
N VAL A 66 12.72 1.44 -5.42
CA VAL A 66 14.00 1.04 -4.85
C VAL A 66 14.07 -0.49 -4.87
N LEU A 67 15.22 -1.04 -5.29
CA LEU A 67 15.47 -2.46 -5.24
C LEU A 67 15.68 -2.91 -3.79
N THR A 68 15.03 -3.98 -3.40
CA THR A 68 15.25 -4.62 -2.09
C THR A 68 16.17 -5.81 -2.29
N ARG A 69 17.17 -5.92 -1.39
CA ARG A 69 18.22 -6.92 -1.49
C ARG A 69 18.17 -7.88 -0.33
N ALA A 70 18.60 -9.11 -0.55
CA ALA A 70 18.69 -10.11 0.50
C ALA A 70 19.71 -9.69 1.56
N LYS A 71 19.30 -9.78 2.83
CA LYS A 71 20.19 -9.47 3.97
C LYS A 71 21.12 -10.63 4.29
N ASN A 72 20.63 -11.85 4.13
CA ASN A 72 21.34 -13.08 4.46
C ASN A 72 21.33 -14.05 3.30
N ALA A 73 22.39 -14.83 3.17
CA ALA A 73 22.43 -15.95 2.22
C ALA A 73 21.62 -17.12 2.74
N ILE A 74 20.75 -17.70 1.90
CA ILE A 74 19.97 -18.90 2.24
C ILE A 74 20.18 -19.92 1.12
N ALA A 75 20.95 -20.96 1.41
CA ALA A 75 21.35 -21.96 0.42
C ALA A 75 20.16 -22.74 -0.18
N ASN A 76 19.16 -23.07 0.63
CA ASN A 76 17.97 -23.82 0.19
C ASN A 76 17.15 -23.05 -0.86
N PHE A 77 17.18 -21.71 -0.82
CA PHE A 77 16.49 -20.86 -1.77
C PHE A 77 17.41 -20.31 -2.85
N LYS A 78 18.68 -20.71 -2.86
CA LYS A 78 19.71 -20.23 -3.82
C LYS A 78 19.87 -18.71 -3.79
N ILE A 79 19.75 -18.11 -2.60
CA ILE A 79 19.84 -16.66 -2.40
C ILE A 79 21.18 -16.34 -1.75
N ARG A 80 21.89 -15.35 -2.30
CA ARG A 80 23.14 -14.80 -1.75
C ARG A 80 22.89 -13.43 -1.16
N GLU A 81 23.67 -13.05 -0.14
CA GLU A 81 23.61 -11.72 0.45
C GLU A 81 23.82 -10.64 -0.62
N GLY A 82 23.00 -9.59 -0.56
CA GLY A 82 23.05 -8.48 -1.53
C GLY A 82 22.35 -8.73 -2.85
N MET A 83 21.82 -9.94 -3.08
CA MET A 83 21.10 -10.26 -4.31
C MET A 83 19.76 -9.50 -4.36
N PRO A 84 19.43 -8.78 -5.46
CA PRO A 84 18.14 -8.11 -5.58
C PRO A 84 17.01 -9.14 -5.71
N ILE A 85 16.02 -9.05 -4.81
CA ILE A 85 14.92 -10.02 -4.71
C ILE A 85 13.54 -9.37 -4.70
N GLY A 86 13.46 -8.06 -4.82
CA GLY A 86 12.21 -7.34 -4.83
C GLY A 86 12.38 -5.86 -5.09
N CYS A 87 11.28 -5.15 -4.99
CA CYS A 87 11.27 -3.69 -5.11
C CYS A 87 10.21 -3.09 -4.21
N LYS A 88 10.38 -1.82 -3.85
CA LYS A 88 9.42 -1.10 -3.04
C LYS A 88 9.38 0.38 -3.41
N VAL A 89 8.24 1.01 -3.11
CA VAL A 89 8.04 2.45 -3.21
C VAL A 89 7.43 2.94 -1.90
N THR A 90 7.93 4.05 -1.39
CA THR A 90 7.35 4.75 -0.24
C THR A 90 6.71 6.04 -0.71
N LEU A 91 5.40 6.16 -0.53
CA LEU A 91 4.63 7.33 -0.94
C LEU A 91 4.29 8.19 0.27
N ARG A 92 4.51 9.50 0.15
CA ARG A 92 4.19 10.50 1.17
C ARG A 92 3.53 11.72 0.54
N GLY A 93 2.84 12.51 1.35
CA GLY A 93 2.23 13.75 0.91
C GLY A 93 1.14 13.56 -0.14
N GLU A 94 1.11 14.40 -1.15
CA GLU A 94 0.06 14.36 -2.17
C GLU A 94 0.03 13.06 -2.97
N ARG A 95 1.18 12.51 -3.31
CA ARG A 95 1.27 11.24 -4.04
C ARG A 95 0.65 10.08 -3.25
N MET A 96 0.82 10.08 -1.94
CA MET A 96 0.22 9.11 -1.04
C MET A 96 -1.32 9.19 -1.10
N TYR A 97 -1.87 10.38 -0.99
CA TYR A 97 -3.33 10.58 -1.04
C TYR A 97 -3.91 10.27 -2.43
N GLU A 98 -3.22 10.64 -3.48
CA GLU A 98 -3.63 10.30 -4.85
C GLU A 98 -3.63 8.79 -5.08
N PHE A 99 -2.62 8.09 -4.58
CA PHE A 99 -2.57 6.63 -4.67
C PHE A 99 -3.70 5.99 -3.87
N LEU A 100 -3.96 6.45 -2.66
CA LEU A 100 -5.05 5.95 -1.83
C LEU A 100 -6.40 6.13 -2.53
N ASP A 101 -6.63 7.28 -3.12
CA ASP A 101 -7.86 7.58 -3.87
C ASP A 101 -8.05 6.59 -5.03
N ARG A 102 -7.01 6.39 -5.84
CA ARG A 102 -7.07 5.41 -6.94
C ARG A 102 -7.25 3.98 -6.46
N LEU A 103 -6.57 3.60 -5.39
CA LEU A 103 -6.69 2.26 -4.83
C LEU A 103 -8.12 1.96 -4.40
N VAL A 104 -8.69 2.83 -3.59
CA VAL A 104 -10.02 2.62 -2.99
C VAL A 104 -11.13 2.72 -4.05
N ASN A 105 -11.05 3.69 -4.94
CA ASN A 105 -12.15 4.00 -5.86
C ASN A 105 -12.04 3.31 -7.23
N LEU A 106 -10.84 2.98 -7.68
CA LEU A 106 -10.62 2.40 -9.01
C LEU A 106 -10.07 0.97 -8.98
N ALA A 107 -9.07 0.71 -8.16
CA ALA A 107 -8.38 -0.58 -8.16
C ALA A 107 -9.11 -1.67 -7.38
N LEU A 108 -9.48 -1.43 -6.14
CA LEU A 108 -10.15 -2.43 -5.30
C LEU A 108 -11.48 -2.93 -5.89
N PRO A 109 -12.34 -2.08 -6.48
CA PRO A 109 -13.56 -2.57 -7.13
C PRO A 109 -13.31 -3.52 -8.32
N ARG A 110 -12.11 -3.52 -8.88
CA ARG A 110 -11.72 -4.41 -9.99
C ARG A 110 -11.17 -5.76 -9.54
N VAL A 111 -11.01 -5.97 -8.24
CA VAL A 111 -10.59 -7.26 -7.71
C VAL A 111 -11.67 -8.29 -7.97
N ARG A 112 -11.28 -9.46 -8.50
CA ARG A 112 -12.21 -10.56 -8.78
C ARG A 112 -12.85 -11.04 -7.48
N ASP A 113 -14.18 -11.18 -7.47
CA ASP A 113 -14.98 -11.61 -6.32
C ASP A 113 -14.72 -10.77 -5.06
N PHE A 114 -14.59 -9.46 -5.25
CA PHE A 114 -14.27 -8.55 -4.16
C PHE A 114 -15.40 -8.49 -3.13
N ARG A 115 -15.09 -8.82 -1.87
CA ARG A 115 -16.02 -8.81 -0.75
C ARG A 115 -15.61 -7.87 0.38
N GLY A 116 -14.62 -7.03 0.13
CA GLY A 116 -14.02 -6.16 1.11
C GLY A 116 -12.62 -6.61 1.51
N VAL A 117 -11.92 -5.74 2.23
CA VAL A 117 -10.58 -6.02 2.75
C VAL A 117 -10.67 -6.43 4.21
N SER A 118 -9.66 -7.17 4.70
CA SER A 118 -9.63 -7.63 6.09
C SER A 118 -9.69 -6.44 7.07
N ALA A 119 -10.53 -6.54 8.09
CA ALA A 119 -10.60 -5.57 9.17
C ALA A 119 -9.58 -5.86 10.29
N ASP A 120 -8.87 -6.99 10.23
CA ASP A 120 -8.00 -7.47 11.31
C ASP A 120 -6.50 -7.44 10.98
N SER A 121 -6.12 -6.92 9.82
CA SER A 121 -4.71 -6.90 9.37
C SER A 121 -3.92 -5.71 9.91
N PHE A 122 -4.10 -5.40 11.21
CA PHE A 122 -3.38 -4.36 11.92
C PHE A 122 -2.26 -4.96 12.77
N ASP A 123 -1.20 -4.18 13.01
CA ASP A 123 0.01 -4.63 13.71
C ASP A 123 -0.01 -4.41 15.23
N GLY A 124 -1.10 -3.88 15.78
CA GLY A 124 -1.20 -3.48 17.19
C GLY A 124 -0.78 -2.04 17.48
N ARG A 125 -0.22 -1.35 16.49
CA ARG A 125 0.32 0.03 16.62
C ARG A 125 -0.29 1.02 15.63
N GLY A 126 -1.41 0.66 15.03
CA GLY A 126 -2.11 1.54 14.10
C GLY A 126 -1.63 1.48 12.66
N ASN A 127 -0.89 0.46 12.27
CA ASN A 127 -0.49 0.24 10.87
C ASN A 127 -1.31 -0.90 10.27
N TYR A 128 -1.61 -0.80 8.98
CA TYR A 128 -2.45 -1.75 8.27
C TYR A 128 -1.73 -2.33 7.06
N ALA A 129 -1.85 -3.63 6.85
CA ALA A 129 -1.26 -4.31 5.69
C ALA A 129 -2.37 -4.91 4.81
N LEU A 130 -2.29 -4.64 3.51
CA LEU A 130 -3.20 -5.14 2.49
C LEU A 130 -2.43 -5.92 1.45
N GLY A 131 -2.78 -7.20 1.24
CA GLY A 131 -2.23 -8.01 0.17
C GLY A 131 -3.06 -7.92 -1.09
N ILE A 132 -2.44 -7.60 -2.21
CA ILE A 132 -3.05 -7.60 -3.54
C ILE A 132 -2.46 -8.77 -4.33
N LYS A 133 -3.30 -9.61 -4.88
CA LYS A 133 -2.88 -10.82 -5.61
C LYS A 133 -2.50 -10.54 -7.06
N GLU A 134 -3.07 -9.51 -7.67
CA GLU A 134 -2.93 -9.23 -9.09
C GLU A 134 -2.68 -7.73 -9.34
N GLN A 135 -1.57 -7.39 -10.01
CA GLN A 135 -1.28 -6.00 -10.38
C GLN A 135 -2.23 -5.43 -11.42
N ILE A 136 -2.97 -6.29 -12.12
CA ILE A 136 -3.88 -5.88 -13.19
C ILE A 136 -5.11 -5.11 -12.71
N ILE A 137 -5.37 -5.09 -11.40
CA ILE A 137 -6.46 -4.28 -10.83
C ILE A 137 -6.21 -2.77 -10.99
N PHE A 138 -4.96 -2.36 -11.14
CA PHE A 138 -4.62 -0.95 -11.35
C PHE A 138 -4.84 -0.55 -12.80
N PRO A 139 -5.60 0.55 -13.07
CA PRO A 139 -5.89 0.97 -14.44
C PRO A 139 -4.65 1.31 -15.27
N GLU A 140 -3.55 1.67 -14.61
CA GLU A 140 -2.28 2.02 -15.26
C GLU A 140 -1.60 0.81 -15.90
N ILE A 141 -1.95 -0.40 -15.46
CA ILE A 141 -1.37 -1.64 -15.98
C ILE A 141 -2.27 -2.19 -17.10
N GLU A 142 -1.69 -2.36 -18.28
CA GLU A 142 -2.38 -2.96 -19.43
C GLU A 142 -2.25 -4.48 -19.38
N TYR A 143 -3.39 -5.17 -19.33
CA TYR A 143 -3.45 -6.63 -19.25
C TYR A 143 -2.64 -7.32 -20.36
N ASP A 144 -2.72 -6.77 -21.57
CA ASP A 144 -2.07 -7.37 -22.75
C ASP A 144 -0.54 -7.26 -22.74
N LYS A 145 0.01 -6.37 -21.90
CA LYS A 145 1.45 -6.10 -21.84
C LYS A 145 2.16 -6.78 -20.69
N ILE A 146 1.44 -7.44 -19.78
CA ILE A 146 2.07 -8.14 -18.67
C ILE A 146 2.58 -9.52 -19.13
N ASP A 147 3.74 -9.90 -18.59
CA ASP A 147 4.31 -11.22 -18.80
C ASP A 147 3.77 -12.25 -17.81
N LYS A 148 3.44 -11.81 -16.59
CA LYS A 148 2.98 -12.67 -15.50
C LYS A 148 2.17 -11.85 -14.52
N VAL A 149 1.17 -12.48 -13.90
CA VAL A 149 0.42 -11.91 -12.79
C VAL A 149 1.30 -11.89 -11.53
N ARG A 150 1.43 -10.72 -10.92
CA ARG A 150 2.21 -10.52 -9.69
C ARG A 150 1.37 -9.85 -8.63
N GLY A 151 1.57 -10.28 -7.40
CA GLY A 151 0.97 -9.64 -6.24
C GLY A 151 1.89 -8.59 -5.63
N MET A 152 1.34 -7.85 -4.67
CA MET A 152 2.09 -6.86 -3.91
C MET A 152 1.47 -6.69 -2.54
N ASP A 153 2.27 -6.17 -1.61
CA ASP A 153 1.81 -5.78 -0.29
C ASP A 153 1.77 -4.27 -0.20
N ILE A 154 0.66 -3.74 0.30
CA ILE A 154 0.46 -2.31 0.51
C ILE A 154 0.33 -2.08 2.01
N ILE A 155 1.25 -1.30 2.59
CA ILE A 155 1.30 -1.04 4.02
C ILE A 155 0.96 0.43 4.25
N PHE A 156 -0.08 0.64 5.06
CA PHE A 156 -0.51 1.98 5.47
C PHE A 156 0.07 2.28 6.85
N VAL A 157 1.00 3.20 6.91
CA VAL A 157 1.62 3.64 8.16
C VAL A 157 0.90 4.91 8.61
N THR A 158 0.35 4.87 9.82
CA THR A 158 -0.39 5.99 10.41
C THR A 158 0.30 6.48 11.67
N THR A 159 -0.13 7.63 12.17
CA THR A 159 0.32 8.16 13.47
C THR A 159 -0.61 7.73 14.60
N ALA A 160 -1.60 6.89 14.33
CA ALA A 160 -2.52 6.38 15.34
C ALA A 160 -1.79 5.55 16.40
N LYS A 161 -2.21 5.67 17.66
CA LYS A 161 -1.62 4.92 18.77
C LYS A 161 -2.22 3.53 18.90
N THR A 162 -3.46 3.35 18.43
CA THR A 162 -4.19 2.09 18.52
C THR A 162 -4.74 1.66 17.17
N ASP A 163 -5.00 0.37 17.02
CA ASP A 163 -5.59 -0.17 15.80
C ASP A 163 -7.02 0.31 15.57
N GLU A 164 -7.77 0.56 16.63
CA GLU A 164 -9.12 1.10 16.54
C GLU A 164 -9.14 2.49 15.90
N GLU A 165 -8.23 3.37 16.33
CA GLU A 165 -8.07 4.69 15.73
C GLU A 165 -7.68 4.62 14.27
N ALA A 166 -6.73 3.73 13.93
CA ALA A 166 -6.30 3.54 12.55
C ALA A 166 -7.41 2.97 11.68
N ARG A 167 -8.19 2.03 12.19
CA ARG A 167 -9.32 1.45 11.47
C ARG A 167 -10.36 2.51 11.13
N GLU A 168 -10.69 3.37 12.10
CA GLU A 168 -11.64 4.46 11.87
C GLU A 168 -11.10 5.47 10.87
N LEU A 169 -9.81 5.82 10.96
CA LEU A 169 -9.16 6.70 10.00
C LEU A 169 -9.28 6.17 8.57
N LEU A 170 -8.96 4.90 8.35
CA LEU A 170 -9.06 4.27 7.03
C LEU A 170 -10.52 4.13 6.57
N ARG A 171 -11.43 3.83 7.49
CA ARG A 171 -12.86 3.75 7.19
C ARG A 171 -13.40 5.09 6.67
N LEU A 172 -12.96 6.19 7.26
CA LEU A 172 -13.35 7.53 6.84
C LEU A 172 -12.83 7.88 5.44
N PHE A 173 -11.73 7.27 5.01
CA PHE A 173 -11.26 7.35 3.64
C PHE A 173 -11.96 6.38 2.69
N ASN A 174 -13.04 5.75 3.14
CA ASN A 174 -13.84 4.77 2.39
C ASN A 174 -13.11 3.46 2.11
N MET A 175 -12.16 3.08 2.95
CA MET A 175 -11.57 1.74 2.86
C MET A 175 -12.66 0.69 3.04
N PRO A 176 -12.87 -0.22 2.06
CA PRO A 176 -14.00 -1.16 2.09
C PRO A 176 -13.71 -2.39 2.96
N PHE A 177 -13.73 -2.22 4.27
CA PHE A 177 -13.54 -3.33 5.20
C PHE A 177 -14.70 -4.34 5.12
N LYS A 178 -14.39 -5.61 5.28
CA LYS A 178 -15.41 -6.66 5.43
C LYS A 178 -16.23 -6.41 6.70
N ARG A 179 -17.53 -6.69 6.60
CA ARG A 179 -18.44 -6.66 7.74
C ARG A 179 -18.35 -7.95 8.56
#